data_2d0425943fd2919d623900082162b787
#
_entry.id   2d0425943fd2919d623900082162b787
#
_cell.length_a   1.000
_cell.length_b   1.000
_cell.length_c   1.000
_cell.angle_alpha   90.00
_cell.angle_beta   90.00
_cell.angle_gamma   90.00
#
_symmetry.space_group_name_H-M   'P 1'
#
loop_
_entity.id
_entity.type
_entity.pdbx_description
1 polymer ?
#
loop_
_entity_poly.entity_id
_entity_poly.type
_entity_poly.pdbx_seq_one_letter_code
_entity_poly.pdbx_strand_id
1 'polypeptide(L)'
;MKPQKYNLPIPWNRHYAKHKHKAYSKGQEWAFTHETWYKIWQDSGVMQYRGRRVHEYCMVRLDPIEAWGPHNCMIVTRRRWLQKSAYESIHRYPASEWHPRHGYYVPPETLERYSGT
;
A
#
# COMPACT_ATOMS: atom_id res chain seq x y z
N MET A 1 32.88 3.98 -3.55
CA MET A 1 31.51 4.35 -3.89
C MET A 1 30.69 4.54 -2.61
N LYS A 2 30.03 5.67 -2.50
CA LYS A 2 29.19 5.90 -1.31
C LYS A 2 28.03 4.92 -1.32
N PRO A 3 27.80 4.17 -0.23
CA PRO A 3 26.56 3.43 -0.12
C PRO A 3 25.41 4.41 -0.17
N GLN A 4 24.42 4.10 -0.95
CA GLN A 4 23.22 4.91 -0.97
C GLN A 4 22.50 4.80 0.39
N LYS A 5 21.94 5.89 0.84
CA LYS A 5 21.18 5.94 2.07
C LYS A 5 20.05 4.89 2.08
N TYR A 6 19.55 4.55 0.91
CA TYR A 6 18.44 3.62 0.73
C TYR A 6 18.83 2.61 -0.33
N ASN A 7 19.19 1.45 0.05
CA ASN A 7 19.69 0.39 -0.82
C ASN A 7 18.66 -0.19 -1.80
N LEU A 8 17.77 0.63 -2.34
CA LEU A 8 16.79 0.15 -3.30
C LEU A 8 17.31 0.24 -4.72
N PRO A 9 17.01 -0.75 -5.58
CA PRO A 9 17.26 -0.60 -7.01
C PRO A 9 16.61 0.68 -7.53
N ILE A 10 17.22 1.31 -8.53
CA ILE A 10 16.80 2.62 -9.03
C ILE A 10 15.30 2.71 -9.35
N PRO A 11 14.68 1.75 -10.09
CA PRO A 11 13.26 1.85 -10.36
C PRO A 11 12.41 1.87 -9.09
N TRP A 12 12.78 1.07 -8.09
CA TRP A 12 12.02 0.95 -6.85
C TRP A 12 12.19 2.17 -5.94
N ASN A 13 13.35 2.79 -5.99
CA ASN A 13 13.57 4.06 -5.31
C ASN A 13 12.63 5.13 -5.86
N ARG A 14 12.44 5.19 -7.17
CA ARG A 14 11.49 6.11 -7.80
C ARG A 14 10.04 5.78 -7.43
N HIS A 15 9.67 4.51 -7.41
CA HIS A 15 8.34 4.09 -7.04
C HIS A 15 8.02 4.49 -5.60
N TYR A 16 8.96 4.30 -4.71
CA TYR A 16 8.82 4.72 -3.31
C TYR A 16 8.60 6.23 -3.23
N ALA A 17 9.46 6.99 -3.88
CA ALA A 17 9.39 8.45 -3.85
C ALA A 17 8.06 8.97 -4.38
N LYS A 18 7.57 8.40 -5.47
CA LYS A 18 6.28 8.77 -6.06
C LYS A 18 5.11 8.48 -5.12
N HIS A 19 5.12 7.31 -4.49
CA HIS A 19 4.07 6.94 -3.55
C HIS A 19 4.05 7.90 -2.36
N LYS A 20 5.21 8.15 -1.78
CA LYS A 20 5.35 9.08 -0.65
C LYS A 20 4.90 10.49 -1.03
N HIS A 21 5.33 10.99 -2.18
CA HIS A 21 4.95 12.31 -2.66
C HIS A 21 3.43 12.43 -2.86
N LYS A 22 2.82 11.40 -3.44
CA LYS A 22 1.38 11.37 -3.63
C LYS A 22 0.62 11.40 -2.31
N ALA A 23 1.11 10.68 -1.29
CA ALA A 23 0.53 10.71 0.04
C ALA A 23 0.60 12.12 0.65
N TYR A 24 1.75 12.76 0.56
CA TYR A 24 1.93 14.13 1.02
C TYR A 24 0.99 15.10 0.33
N SER A 25 0.84 15.00 -0.98
CA SER A 25 -0.03 15.90 -1.73
C SER A 25 -1.50 15.76 -1.34
N LYS A 26 -1.87 14.65 -0.74
CA LYS A 26 -3.22 14.40 -0.23
C LYS A 26 -3.36 14.65 1.26
N GLY A 27 -2.33 15.17 1.92
CA GLY A 27 -2.34 15.40 3.36
C GLY A 27 -2.33 14.13 4.20
N GLN A 28 -1.84 13.03 3.65
CA GLN A 28 -1.77 11.74 4.35
C GLN A 28 -0.43 11.58 5.05
N GLU A 29 -0.44 11.03 6.25
CA GLU A 29 0.78 10.79 7.01
C GLU A 29 1.53 9.57 6.48
N TRP A 30 2.85 9.57 6.66
CA TRP A 30 3.75 8.55 6.11
C TRP A 30 4.69 8.04 7.18
N ALA A 31 4.55 6.78 7.53
CA ALA A 31 5.36 6.10 8.54
C ALA A 31 6.22 4.97 7.95
N PHE A 32 6.30 4.86 6.63
CA PHE A 32 7.22 3.93 6.00
C PHE A 32 8.65 4.48 6.01
N THR A 33 9.61 3.56 6.07
CA THR A 33 10.97 3.82 5.57
C THR A 33 11.08 3.19 4.19
N HIS A 34 12.15 3.52 3.46
CA HIS A 34 12.41 2.88 2.17
C HIS A 34 12.48 1.36 2.33
N GLU A 35 13.15 0.91 3.39
CA GLU A 35 13.37 -0.51 3.63
C GLU A 35 12.09 -1.25 3.96
N THR A 36 11.26 -0.71 4.84
CA THR A 36 10.01 -1.35 5.24
C THR A 36 9.02 -1.42 4.09
N TRP A 37 8.92 -0.35 3.30
CA TRP A 37 8.06 -0.33 2.12
C TRP A 37 8.50 -1.36 1.08
N TYR A 38 9.79 -1.40 0.79
CA TYR A 38 10.36 -2.31 -0.21
C TYR A 38 10.21 -3.77 0.23
N LYS A 39 10.47 -4.04 1.52
CA LYS A 39 10.33 -5.39 2.06
C LYS A 39 8.92 -5.94 1.87
N ILE A 40 7.92 -5.12 2.08
CA ILE A 40 6.52 -5.53 1.90
C ILE A 40 6.27 -5.96 0.45
N TRP A 41 6.77 -5.19 -0.51
CA TRP A 41 6.66 -5.55 -1.90
C TRP A 41 7.42 -6.83 -2.25
N GLN A 42 8.62 -7.00 -1.69
CA GLN A 42 9.39 -8.24 -1.89
C GLN A 42 8.65 -9.44 -1.31
N ASP A 43 8.17 -9.32 -0.10
CA ASP A 43 7.47 -10.42 0.59
C ASP A 43 6.15 -10.78 -0.08
N SER A 44 5.54 -9.85 -0.77
CA SER A 44 4.29 -10.10 -1.50
C SER A 44 4.44 -11.08 -2.67
N GLY A 45 5.64 -11.19 -3.21
CA GLY A 45 5.90 -12.03 -4.38
C GLY A 45 5.39 -11.47 -5.69
N VAL A 46 4.74 -10.29 -5.70
CA VAL A 46 4.18 -9.67 -6.89
C VAL A 46 4.78 -8.30 -7.19
N MET A 47 5.96 -8.05 -6.68
CA MET A 47 6.65 -6.78 -6.83
C MET A 47 6.77 -6.34 -8.29
N GLN A 48 7.13 -7.25 -9.19
CA GLN A 48 7.28 -6.95 -10.61
C GLN A 48 5.95 -6.71 -11.33
N TYR A 49 4.84 -7.01 -10.68
CA TYR A 49 3.51 -6.81 -11.25
C TYR A 49 2.80 -5.59 -10.66
N ARG A 50 3.52 -4.72 -10.00
CA ARG A 50 3.00 -3.45 -9.53
C ARG A 50 2.70 -2.55 -10.71
N GLY A 51 1.52 -1.93 -10.74
CA GLY A 51 1.16 -1.05 -11.84
C GLY A 51 -0.29 -0.57 -11.77
N ARG A 52 -0.76 -0.02 -12.88
CA ARG A 52 -2.09 0.60 -12.99
C ARG A 52 -3.11 -0.22 -13.76
N ARG A 53 -2.71 -1.31 -14.38
CA ARG A 53 -3.63 -2.17 -15.12
C ARG A 53 -4.47 -2.97 -14.14
N VAL A 54 -5.64 -3.42 -14.57
CA VAL A 54 -6.63 -4.09 -13.69
C VAL A 54 -6.09 -5.34 -13.02
N HIS A 55 -5.18 -6.06 -13.68
CA HIS A 55 -4.56 -7.27 -13.14
C HIS A 55 -3.27 -7.01 -12.38
N GLU A 56 -2.79 -5.76 -12.37
CA GLU A 56 -1.58 -5.39 -11.65
C GLU A 56 -1.91 -5.01 -10.20
N TYR A 57 -0.88 -4.84 -9.39
CA TYR A 57 -1.03 -4.71 -7.95
C TYR A 57 -0.70 -3.30 -7.47
N CYS A 58 -1.36 -2.91 -6.38
CA CYS A 58 -1.11 -1.64 -5.72
C CYS A 58 -1.20 -1.82 -4.21
N MET A 59 -0.64 -0.86 -3.48
CA MET A 59 -0.71 -0.84 -2.02
C MET A 59 -1.82 0.10 -1.58
N VAL A 60 -2.58 -0.31 -0.55
CA VAL A 60 -3.68 0.48 0.01
C VAL A 60 -3.56 0.53 1.52
N ARG A 61 -4.17 1.54 2.14
CA ARG A 61 -4.33 1.59 3.60
C ARG A 61 -5.62 0.89 3.98
N LEU A 62 -5.61 0.21 5.12
CA LEU A 62 -6.84 -0.36 5.67
C LEU A 62 -7.65 0.73 6.36
N ASP A 63 -6.99 1.50 7.22
CA ASP A 63 -7.61 2.62 7.90
C ASP A 63 -7.23 3.93 7.17
N PRO A 64 -8.19 4.63 6.56
CA PRO A 64 -7.89 5.82 5.77
C PRO A 64 -7.49 7.04 6.58
N ILE A 65 -7.60 6.99 7.90
CA ILE A 65 -7.22 8.09 8.79
C ILE A 65 -5.78 7.93 9.28
N GLU A 66 -5.35 6.70 9.46
CA GLU A 66 -4.01 6.39 9.98
C GLU A 66 -2.93 6.54 8.91
N ALA A 67 -1.71 6.71 9.38
CA ALA A 67 -0.56 6.84 8.50
C ALA A 67 -0.35 5.61 7.62
N TRP A 68 0.23 5.83 6.45
CA TRP A 68 0.81 4.76 5.65
C TRP A 68 1.98 4.14 6.43
N GLY A 69 1.97 2.84 6.61
CA GLY A 69 3.03 2.15 7.32
C GLY A 69 2.82 0.64 7.33
N PRO A 70 3.80 -0.12 7.83
CA PRO A 70 3.69 -1.59 7.89
C PRO A 70 2.50 -2.08 8.72
N HIS A 71 2.01 -1.24 9.63
CA HIS A 71 0.89 -1.55 10.52
C HIS A 71 -0.46 -1.25 9.87
N ASN A 72 -0.49 -0.64 8.70
CA ASN A 72 -1.72 -0.15 8.08
C ASN A 72 -1.62 -0.16 6.55
N CYS A 73 -1.33 -1.32 5.99
CA CYS A 73 -1.29 -1.45 4.55
C CYS A 73 -1.53 -2.89 4.11
N MET A 74 -1.91 -3.05 2.86
CA MET A 74 -1.91 -4.35 2.20
C MET A 74 -1.78 -4.14 0.70
N ILE A 75 -1.44 -5.21 0.00
CA ILE A 75 -1.33 -5.20 -1.45
C ILE A 75 -2.57 -5.88 -2.01
N VAL A 76 -3.20 -5.23 -2.96
CA VAL A 76 -4.40 -5.70 -3.64
C VAL A 76 -4.22 -5.55 -5.14
N THR A 77 -5.06 -6.23 -5.92
CA THR A 77 -5.10 -5.98 -7.36
C THR A 77 -5.74 -4.62 -7.62
N ARG A 78 -5.36 -4.00 -8.74
CA ARG A 78 -6.00 -2.76 -9.17
C ARG A 78 -7.50 -2.97 -9.39
N ARG A 79 -7.90 -4.15 -9.84
CA ARG A 79 -9.32 -4.50 -9.99
C ARG A 79 -10.07 -4.37 -8.66
N ARG A 80 -9.50 -4.92 -7.59
CA ARG A 80 -10.12 -4.82 -6.25
C ARG A 80 -10.23 -3.36 -5.81
N TRP A 81 -9.19 -2.58 -6.03
CA TRP A 81 -9.20 -1.16 -5.71
C TRP A 81 -10.29 -0.42 -6.49
N LEU A 82 -10.42 -0.70 -7.79
CA LEU A 82 -11.44 -0.08 -8.64
C LEU A 82 -12.85 -0.46 -8.22
N GLN A 83 -13.06 -1.72 -7.85
CA GLN A 83 -14.37 -2.19 -7.37
C GLN A 83 -14.79 -1.45 -6.11
N LYS A 84 -13.87 -1.27 -5.16
CA LYS A 84 -14.15 -0.54 -3.92
C LYS A 84 -14.45 0.92 -4.21
N SER A 85 -13.64 1.57 -5.02
CA SER A 85 -13.85 2.98 -5.38
C SER A 85 -15.17 3.20 -6.10
N ALA A 86 -15.53 2.33 -7.02
CA ALA A 86 -16.78 2.42 -7.75
C ALA A 86 -17.98 2.25 -6.81
N TYR A 87 -17.90 1.28 -5.90
CA TYR A 87 -18.96 1.05 -4.93
C TYR A 87 -19.19 2.28 -4.05
N GLU A 88 -18.13 2.84 -3.52
CA GLU A 88 -18.21 4.03 -2.66
C GLU A 88 -18.80 5.22 -3.42
N SER A 89 -18.41 5.40 -4.67
CA SER A 89 -18.94 6.48 -5.52
C SER A 89 -20.43 6.34 -5.78
N ILE A 90 -20.88 5.12 -6.10
CA ILE A 90 -22.28 4.85 -6.43
C ILE A 90 -23.18 5.00 -5.20
N HIS A 91 -22.74 4.46 -4.08
CA HIS A 91 -23.56 4.40 -2.87
C HIS A 91 -23.42 5.62 -1.97
N ARG A 92 -22.48 6.50 -2.27
CA ARG A 92 -22.22 7.72 -1.48
C ARG A 92 -21.98 7.45 0.01
N TYR A 93 -21.50 6.27 0.33
CA TYR A 93 -21.11 5.96 1.69
C TYR A 93 -19.72 6.51 1.97
N PRO A 94 -19.45 6.89 3.23
CA PRO A 94 -18.07 7.12 3.62
C PRO A 94 -17.27 5.86 3.30
N ALA A 95 -16.02 6.02 2.92
CA ALA A 95 -15.18 4.91 2.54
C ALA A 95 -15.25 3.84 3.62
N SER A 96 -15.79 2.70 3.27
CA SER A 96 -15.74 1.55 4.16
C SER A 96 -14.30 1.11 4.29
N GLU A 97 -13.89 0.82 5.51
CA GLU A 97 -12.54 0.38 5.78
C GLU A 97 -12.22 -0.90 4.99
N TRP A 98 -11.00 -0.99 4.53
CA TRP A 98 -10.50 -2.24 3.99
C TRP A 98 -10.43 -3.27 5.11
N HIS A 99 -10.65 -4.52 4.76
CA HIS A 99 -10.48 -5.64 5.68
C HIS A 99 -9.30 -6.50 5.21
N PRO A 100 -8.49 -7.05 6.13
CA PRO A 100 -7.35 -7.89 5.72
C PRO A 100 -7.70 -9.01 4.76
N ARG A 101 -8.89 -9.58 4.85
CA ARG A 101 -9.34 -10.65 3.93
C ARG A 101 -9.40 -10.22 2.46
N HIS A 102 -9.43 -8.92 2.19
CA HIS A 102 -9.45 -8.39 0.83
C HIS A 102 -8.06 -8.29 0.22
N GLY A 103 -7.03 -8.46 1.02
CA GLY A 103 -5.66 -8.30 0.58
C GLY A 103 -5.14 -9.53 -0.13
N TYR A 104 -4.38 -9.32 -1.21
CA TYR A 104 -3.56 -10.38 -1.78
C TYR A 104 -2.41 -10.71 -0.84
N TYR A 105 -1.78 -9.67 -0.28
CA TYR A 105 -0.74 -9.81 0.72
C TYR A 105 -0.95 -8.79 1.81
N VAL A 106 -0.87 -9.23 3.05
CA VAL A 106 -1.01 -8.36 4.22
C VAL A 106 0.24 -8.52 5.09
N PRO A 107 0.97 -7.43 5.37
CA PRO A 107 2.16 -7.52 6.23
C PRO A 107 1.81 -8.03 7.62
N PRO A 108 2.77 -8.73 8.29
CA PRO A 108 2.53 -9.26 9.62
C PRO A 108 2.07 -8.22 10.64
N GLU A 109 2.64 -7.02 10.62
CA GLU A 109 2.26 -5.95 11.55
C GLU A 109 0.80 -5.50 11.36
N THR A 110 0.34 -5.46 10.11
CA THR A 110 -1.04 -5.15 9.81
C THR A 110 -1.97 -6.28 10.26
N LEU A 111 -1.59 -7.53 9.96
CA LEU A 111 -2.37 -8.69 10.41
C LEU A 111 -2.51 -8.71 11.93
N GLU A 112 -1.44 -8.46 12.64
CA GLU A 112 -1.44 -8.43 14.10
C GLU A 112 -2.40 -7.37 14.63
N ARG A 113 -2.38 -6.19 14.04
CA ARG A 113 -3.26 -5.09 14.44
C ARG A 113 -4.74 -5.43 14.30
N TYR A 114 -5.11 -6.17 13.25
CA TYR A 114 -6.51 -6.45 12.92
C TYR A 114 -6.98 -7.84 13.34
N SER A 115 -6.13 -8.68 13.90
CA SER A 115 -6.47 -10.07 14.21
C SER A 115 -7.01 -10.29 15.62
N GLY A 116 -6.89 -9.33 16.50
CA GLY A 116 -7.30 -9.46 17.89
C GLY A 116 -8.74 -9.05 18.18
N THR A 117 -9.50 -8.77 17.14
CA THR A 117 -10.89 -8.24 17.30
C THR A 117 -11.93 -9.25 16.96
#